data_1f748d4181c1e36f8a2b4b2ea695842b
#
_entry.id   1f748d4181c1e36f8a2b4b2ea695842b
#
_cell.length_a   1.000
_cell.length_b   1.000
_cell.length_c   1.000
_cell.angle_alpha   90.00
_cell.angle_beta   90.00
_cell.angle_gamma   90.00
#
_symmetry.space_group_name_H-M   'P 1'
#
loop_
_entity.id
_entity.type
_entity.pdbx_description
1 polymer ?
#
loop_
_entity_poly.entity_id
_entity_poly.type
_entity_poly.pdbx_seq_one_letter_code
_entity_poly.pdbx_strand_id
1 'polypeptide(L)'
;GIGSPESIVKAIQYAEANGASICNLSLGTTRYYENLDQAIRDSNMLFVIAAGNGDDGGSGMDTDATPIYPASLPYDNIISVASLNYDGALAQSSNYGASSVDLAAPGSYILSTVPGESYAFYSGTSMAAPMVTGAAALLYSYRTDLELKDIRQALLDTVHPLDSLSGKTVSGGIVDVGAAFDWQKPQE
;
A
#
# COMPACT_ATOMS: atom_id res chain seq x y z
N GLY A 1 -13.29 -12.70 -6.35
CA GLY A 1 -14.02 -12.99 -5.12
C GLY A 1 -14.36 -11.70 -4.37
N ILE A 2 -15.40 -11.72 -3.59
CA ILE A 2 -15.79 -10.60 -2.71
C ILE A 2 -15.60 -11.11 -1.28
N GLY A 3 -14.79 -10.40 -0.48
CA GLY A 3 -14.63 -10.67 0.95
C GLY A 3 -15.65 -9.88 1.76
N SER A 4 -16.20 -10.47 2.82
CA SER A 4 -16.93 -9.68 3.81
C SER A 4 -15.95 -9.08 4.84
N PRO A 5 -16.27 -7.93 5.47
CA PRO A 5 -15.43 -7.35 6.51
C PRO A 5 -15.08 -8.35 7.61
N GLU A 6 -16.05 -9.18 8.04
CA GLU A 6 -15.82 -10.20 9.06
C GLU A 6 -14.83 -11.27 8.62
N SER A 7 -14.84 -11.67 7.34
CA SER A 7 -13.88 -12.64 6.81
C SER A 7 -12.48 -12.06 6.69
N ILE A 8 -12.37 -10.77 6.34
CA ILE A 8 -11.09 -10.05 6.29
C ILE A 8 -10.50 -9.92 7.69
N VAL A 9 -11.29 -9.52 8.69
CA VAL A 9 -10.86 -9.45 10.11
C VAL A 9 -10.33 -10.80 10.59
N LYS A 10 -11.05 -11.90 10.32
CA LYS A 10 -10.59 -13.26 10.67
C LYS A 10 -9.28 -13.63 9.97
N ALA A 11 -9.10 -13.22 8.71
CA ALA A 11 -7.87 -13.48 7.98
C ALA A 11 -6.68 -12.68 8.56
N ILE A 12 -6.88 -11.41 8.95
CA ILE A 12 -5.88 -10.59 9.63
C ILE A 12 -5.47 -11.25 10.96
N GLN A 13 -6.44 -11.60 11.79
CA GLN A 13 -6.19 -12.25 13.08
C GLN A 13 -5.46 -13.60 12.91
N TYR A 14 -5.84 -14.39 11.90
CA TYR A 14 -5.17 -15.64 11.57
C TYR A 14 -3.71 -15.41 11.14
N ALA A 15 -3.46 -14.45 10.26
CA ALA A 15 -2.13 -14.13 9.79
C ALA A 15 -1.21 -13.72 10.95
N GLU A 16 -1.68 -12.81 11.81
CA GLU A 16 -0.93 -12.35 12.98
C GLU A 16 -0.66 -13.48 13.97
N ALA A 17 -1.67 -14.29 14.30
CA ALA A 17 -1.53 -15.44 15.19
C ALA A 17 -0.54 -16.51 14.67
N ASN A 18 -0.29 -16.54 13.35
CA ASN A 18 0.68 -17.42 12.70
C ASN A 18 2.04 -16.73 12.38
N GLY A 19 2.28 -15.56 12.96
CA GLY A 19 3.58 -14.89 12.92
C GLY A 19 3.85 -14.05 11.66
N ALA A 20 2.82 -13.67 10.92
CA ALA A 20 2.99 -12.70 9.83
C ALA A 20 3.38 -11.33 10.41
N SER A 21 4.35 -10.68 9.77
CA SER A 21 4.81 -9.33 10.15
C SER A 21 4.31 -8.25 9.19
N ILE A 22 4.05 -8.60 7.93
CA ILE A 22 3.62 -7.68 6.88
C ILE A 22 2.40 -8.28 6.18
N CYS A 23 1.37 -7.47 5.99
CA CYS A 23 0.11 -7.88 5.37
C CYS A 23 -0.19 -6.99 4.15
N ASN A 24 -0.42 -7.62 2.98
CA ASN A 24 -0.88 -6.92 1.78
C ASN A 24 -2.40 -6.97 1.69
N LEU A 25 -3.04 -5.81 1.57
CA LEU A 25 -4.48 -5.67 1.37
C LEU A 25 -4.79 -4.99 0.03
N SER A 26 -4.87 -5.78 -1.04
CA SER A 26 -5.28 -5.29 -2.37
C SER A 26 -6.81 -5.22 -2.48
N LEU A 27 -7.44 -4.51 -1.56
CA LEU A 27 -8.90 -4.34 -1.45
C LEU A 27 -9.25 -2.95 -0.87
N GLY A 28 -10.47 -2.50 -1.12
CA GLY A 28 -10.96 -1.24 -0.58
C GLY A 28 -12.46 -1.07 -0.77
N THR A 29 -13.03 -0.16 -0.03
CA THR A 29 -14.45 0.23 -0.08
C THR A 29 -14.64 1.66 0.41
N THR A 30 -15.68 2.34 -0.05
CA THR A 30 -16.09 3.65 0.47
C THR A 30 -16.80 3.56 1.81
N ARG A 31 -17.21 2.35 2.22
CA ARG A 31 -17.91 2.14 3.49
C ARG A 31 -16.93 1.87 4.62
N TYR A 32 -17.07 2.63 5.70
CA TYR A 32 -16.33 2.40 6.95
C TYR A 32 -16.90 1.19 7.71
N TYR A 33 -16.00 0.34 8.26
CA TYR A 33 -16.33 -0.80 9.11
C TYR A 33 -15.47 -0.78 10.37
N GLU A 34 -16.09 -0.55 11.50
CA GLU A 34 -15.43 -0.41 12.80
C GLU A 34 -14.60 -1.64 13.19
N ASN A 35 -15.11 -2.84 12.91
CA ASN A 35 -14.39 -4.09 13.22
C ASN A 35 -13.11 -4.27 12.38
N LEU A 36 -13.09 -3.79 11.13
CA LEU A 36 -11.90 -3.82 10.29
C LEU A 36 -10.90 -2.75 10.73
N ASP A 37 -11.38 -1.55 11.04
CA ASP A 37 -10.58 -0.48 11.63
C ASP A 37 -9.87 -0.98 12.89
N GLN A 38 -10.64 -1.51 13.86
CA GLN A 38 -10.09 -2.03 15.10
C GLN A 38 -9.05 -3.13 14.88
N ALA A 39 -9.30 -4.08 13.96
CA ALA A 39 -8.39 -5.16 13.68
C ALA A 39 -7.03 -4.68 13.11
N ILE A 40 -7.04 -3.62 12.31
CA ILE A 40 -5.81 -3.02 11.76
C ILE A 40 -5.09 -2.18 12.83
N ARG A 41 -5.83 -1.33 13.55
CA ARG A 41 -5.28 -0.46 14.58
C ARG A 41 -4.57 -1.23 15.70
N ASP A 42 -5.19 -2.33 16.14
CA ASP A 42 -4.71 -3.10 17.28
C ASP A 42 -3.66 -4.17 16.89
N SER A 43 -3.37 -4.33 15.59
CA SER A 43 -2.38 -5.28 15.07
C SER A 43 -0.96 -4.74 15.13
N ASN A 44 0.01 -5.64 15.37
CA ASN A 44 1.43 -5.34 15.31
C ASN A 44 2.03 -5.49 13.90
N MET A 45 1.24 -5.91 12.90
CA MET A 45 1.69 -6.04 11.52
C MET A 45 1.77 -4.68 10.83
N LEU A 46 2.66 -4.58 9.84
CA LEU A 46 2.65 -3.50 8.84
C LEU A 46 1.66 -3.88 7.72
N PHE A 47 0.70 -3.00 7.43
CA PHE A 47 -0.27 -3.17 6.35
C PHE A 47 0.12 -2.33 5.14
N VAL A 48 0.22 -2.97 3.98
CA VAL A 48 0.40 -2.28 2.71
C VAL A 48 -0.90 -2.41 1.92
N ILE A 49 -1.53 -1.28 1.62
CA ILE A 49 -2.93 -1.23 1.20
C ILE A 49 -3.06 -0.48 -0.13
N ALA A 50 -3.82 -1.03 -1.06
CA ALA A 50 -4.15 -0.38 -2.32
C ALA A 50 -5.04 0.86 -2.09
N ALA A 51 -4.67 2.01 -2.66
CA ALA A 51 -5.43 3.26 -2.51
C ALA A 51 -6.80 3.24 -3.22
N GLY A 52 -7.03 2.27 -4.11
CA GLY A 52 -8.26 2.12 -4.89
C GLY A 52 -8.12 2.63 -6.32
N ASN A 53 -9.12 2.36 -7.15
CA ASN A 53 -9.02 2.55 -8.60
C ASN A 53 -10.15 3.41 -9.18
N GLY A 54 -10.57 4.44 -8.47
CA GLY A 54 -11.58 5.36 -8.93
C GLY A 54 -13.02 4.84 -8.82
N ASP A 55 -13.89 5.51 -9.54
CA ASP A 55 -15.31 5.18 -9.67
C ASP A 55 -15.58 4.26 -10.88
N ASP A 56 -16.85 4.00 -11.15
CA ASP A 56 -17.30 3.21 -12.30
C ASP A 56 -16.87 3.81 -13.67
N GLY A 57 -16.45 5.07 -13.71
CA GLY A 57 -15.92 5.75 -14.89
C GLY A 57 -14.42 5.50 -15.13
N GLY A 58 -13.74 4.81 -14.21
CA GLY A 58 -12.32 4.47 -14.34
C GLY A 58 -11.37 5.63 -14.12
N SER A 59 -11.81 6.73 -13.51
CA SER A 59 -10.98 7.87 -13.12
C SER A 59 -10.68 7.82 -11.64
N GLY A 60 -9.41 8.00 -11.27
CA GLY A 60 -8.98 8.05 -9.87
C GLY A 60 -9.63 9.17 -9.08
N MET A 61 -9.93 8.91 -7.82
CA MET A 61 -10.57 9.84 -6.89
C MET A 61 -9.56 10.41 -5.90
N ASP A 62 -9.83 11.62 -5.43
CA ASP A 62 -9.15 12.23 -4.31
C ASP A 62 -9.66 11.62 -3.00
N THR A 63 -8.82 10.81 -2.35
CA THR A 63 -9.18 10.11 -1.11
C THR A 63 -9.10 10.99 0.14
N ASP A 64 -8.53 12.20 0.03
CA ASP A 64 -8.65 13.21 1.08
C ASP A 64 -10.08 13.77 1.15
N ALA A 65 -10.78 13.82 0.00
CA ALA A 65 -12.18 14.24 -0.08
C ALA A 65 -13.18 13.08 0.08
N THR A 66 -12.84 11.90 -0.46
CA THR A 66 -13.69 10.69 -0.43
C THR A 66 -12.86 9.49 0.03
N PRO A 67 -12.79 9.23 1.33
CA PRO A 67 -11.96 8.18 1.89
C PRO A 67 -12.29 6.79 1.36
N ILE A 68 -11.24 5.99 1.11
CA ILE A 68 -11.33 4.57 0.78
C ILE A 68 -10.75 3.75 1.95
N TYR A 69 -11.57 2.90 2.51
CA TYR A 69 -11.17 2.08 3.66
C TYR A 69 -10.74 0.67 3.25
N PRO A 70 -9.68 0.12 3.89
CA PRO A 70 -8.96 0.69 5.01
C PRO A 70 -7.78 1.63 4.64
N ALA A 71 -7.51 1.89 3.36
CA ALA A 71 -6.33 2.64 2.91
C ALA A 71 -6.22 4.06 3.51
N SER A 72 -7.36 4.73 3.77
CA SER A 72 -7.40 6.10 4.33
C SER A 72 -7.46 6.13 5.86
N LEU A 73 -7.23 5.01 6.56
CA LEU A 73 -7.13 5.02 8.04
C LEU A 73 -5.82 5.69 8.47
N PRO A 74 -5.84 6.54 9.52
CA PRO A 74 -4.69 7.36 9.89
C PRO A 74 -3.74 6.65 10.87
N TYR A 75 -3.28 5.44 10.55
CA TYR A 75 -2.44 4.65 11.45
C TYR A 75 -1.01 4.50 10.92
N ASP A 76 -0.05 4.56 11.85
CA ASP A 76 1.38 4.45 11.56
C ASP A 76 1.83 3.03 11.13
N ASN A 77 0.94 2.06 11.18
CA ASN A 77 1.15 0.71 10.66
C ASN A 77 0.55 0.49 9.27
N ILE A 78 0.20 1.57 8.55
CA ILE A 78 -0.34 1.51 7.18
C ILE A 78 0.62 2.20 6.20
N ILE A 79 0.76 1.63 5.01
CA ILE A 79 1.26 2.28 3.80
C ILE A 79 0.18 2.18 2.73
N SER A 80 -0.42 3.31 2.38
CA SER A 80 -1.40 3.43 1.28
C SER A 80 -0.68 3.68 -0.05
N VAL A 81 -0.99 2.90 -1.09
CA VAL A 81 -0.20 2.84 -2.31
C VAL A 81 -1.01 3.21 -3.55
N ALA A 82 -0.56 4.26 -4.27
CA ALA A 82 -1.05 4.65 -5.58
C ALA A 82 -0.36 3.84 -6.71
N SER A 83 -0.99 3.81 -7.89
CA SER A 83 -0.49 3.09 -9.06
C SER A 83 0.12 4.02 -10.09
N LEU A 84 1.31 3.67 -10.59
CA LEU A 84 1.97 4.34 -11.70
C LEU A 84 1.93 3.53 -12.98
N ASN A 85 1.91 4.26 -14.10
CA ASN A 85 2.24 3.74 -15.42
C ASN A 85 3.75 3.55 -15.58
N TYR A 86 4.16 2.87 -16.66
CA TYR A 86 5.58 2.60 -16.97
C TYR A 86 6.41 3.86 -17.26
N ASP A 87 5.76 4.98 -17.59
CA ASP A 87 6.38 6.28 -17.85
C ASP A 87 6.51 7.16 -16.60
N GLY A 88 6.13 6.63 -15.44
CA GLY A 88 6.14 7.36 -14.16
C GLY A 88 4.96 8.30 -13.94
N ALA A 89 4.00 8.35 -14.87
CA ALA A 89 2.77 9.09 -14.66
C ALA A 89 1.84 8.36 -13.68
N LEU A 90 1.10 9.11 -12.86
CA LEU A 90 0.01 8.52 -12.08
C LEU A 90 -1.00 7.86 -13.02
N ALA A 91 -1.32 6.59 -12.77
CA ALA A 91 -2.29 5.87 -13.60
C ALA A 91 -3.66 6.56 -13.53
N GLN A 92 -4.35 6.69 -14.67
CA GLN A 92 -5.61 7.41 -14.76
C GLN A 92 -6.65 6.92 -13.74
N SER A 93 -6.71 5.63 -13.51
CA SER A 93 -7.65 5.02 -12.55
C SER A 93 -7.16 5.06 -11.10
N SER A 94 -5.88 5.40 -10.85
CA SER A 94 -5.36 5.38 -9.48
C SER A 94 -5.98 6.46 -8.63
N ASN A 95 -6.51 6.09 -7.48
CA ASN A 95 -6.81 7.05 -6.44
C ASN A 95 -5.52 7.71 -5.95
N TYR A 96 -5.68 8.92 -5.39
CA TYR A 96 -4.62 9.75 -4.87
C TYR A 96 -5.12 10.55 -3.66
N GLY A 97 -4.21 11.11 -2.89
CA GLY A 97 -4.53 11.98 -1.76
C GLY A 97 -3.23 12.49 -1.13
N ALA A 98 -3.10 13.81 -1.01
CA ALA A 98 -1.91 14.45 -0.46
C ALA A 98 -1.69 14.14 1.03
N SER A 99 -2.72 13.65 1.72
CA SER A 99 -2.71 13.30 3.14
C SER A 99 -3.04 11.85 3.42
N SER A 100 -3.70 11.14 2.50
CA SER A 100 -4.26 9.80 2.71
C SER A 100 -3.63 8.70 1.86
N VAL A 101 -2.75 9.05 0.91
CA VAL A 101 -1.98 8.09 0.12
C VAL A 101 -0.50 8.33 0.32
N ASP A 102 0.22 7.36 0.83
CA ASP A 102 1.60 7.55 1.30
C ASP A 102 2.61 7.70 0.17
N LEU A 103 2.62 6.76 -0.77
CA LEU A 103 3.57 6.72 -1.89
C LEU A 103 2.96 6.00 -3.10
N ALA A 104 3.72 5.91 -4.19
CA ALA A 104 3.31 5.17 -5.37
C ALA A 104 4.28 4.04 -5.73
N ALA A 105 3.78 3.08 -6.52
CA ALA A 105 4.57 2.00 -7.11
C ALA A 105 4.07 1.64 -8.51
N PRO A 106 4.86 0.91 -9.34
CA PRO A 106 4.39 0.40 -10.61
C PRO A 106 3.17 -0.50 -10.45
N GLY A 107 2.09 -0.19 -11.16
CA GLY A 107 0.85 -0.96 -11.06
C GLY A 107 0.12 -1.15 -12.40
N SER A 108 0.71 -0.71 -13.53
CA SER A 108 0.13 -0.89 -14.86
C SER A 108 0.82 -2.00 -15.62
N TYR A 109 0.03 -2.90 -16.22
CA TYR A 109 0.50 -4.05 -17.00
C TYR A 109 1.49 -4.95 -16.24
N ILE A 110 1.15 -5.26 -14.99
CA ILE A 110 1.95 -6.15 -14.13
C ILE A 110 1.62 -7.60 -14.44
N LEU A 111 2.63 -8.35 -14.89
CA LEU A 111 2.52 -9.80 -15.12
C LEU A 111 2.61 -10.56 -13.80
N SER A 112 1.65 -11.42 -13.55
CA SER A 112 1.66 -12.29 -12.37
C SER A 112 0.92 -13.60 -12.64
N THR A 113 1.02 -14.52 -11.68
CA THR A 113 0.29 -15.80 -11.71
C THR A 113 -1.20 -15.60 -11.50
N VAL A 114 -1.99 -16.39 -12.20
CA VAL A 114 -3.45 -16.42 -12.05
C VAL A 114 -3.92 -17.87 -11.90
N PRO A 115 -5.14 -18.14 -11.40
CA PRO A 115 -5.69 -19.48 -11.32
C PRO A 115 -5.68 -20.20 -12.66
N GLY A 116 -5.50 -21.53 -12.63
CA GLY A 116 -5.47 -22.36 -13.84
C GLY A 116 -4.07 -22.50 -14.46
N GLU A 117 -3.01 -22.44 -13.64
CA GLU A 117 -1.61 -22.63 -14.05
C GLU A 117 -1.20 -21.66 -15.18
N SER A 118 -1.65 -20.42 -15.07
CA SER A 118 -1.50 -19.40 -16.11
C SER A 118 -0.90 -18.10 -15.57
N TYR A 119 -0.64 -17.18 -16.50
CA TYR A 119 -0.16 -15.83 -16.21
C TYR A 119 -1.04 -14.82 -16.92
N ALA A 120 -1.26 -13.65 -16.31
CA ALA A 120 -1.97 -12.55 -16.93
C ALA A 120 -1.40 -11.21 -16.52
N PHE A 121 -1.62 -10.20 -17.37
CA PHE A 121 -1.32 -8.82 -17.05
C PHE A 121 -2.56 -8.16 -16.42
N TYR A 122 -2.36 -7.53 -15.26
CA TYR A 122 -3.37 -6.70 -14.63
C TYR A 122 -2.82 -5.30 -14.34
N SER A 123 -3.74 -4.34 -14.19
CA SER A 123 -3.40 -2.96 -13.84
C SER A 123 -4.27 -2.49 -12.68
N GLY A 124 -3.69 -1.69 -11.79
CA GLY A 124 -4.38 -1.08 -10.67
C GLY A 124 -3.51 -0.95 -9.42
N THR A 125 -4.01 -0.23 -8.44
CA THR A 125 -3.38 -0.10 -7.12
C THR A 125 -3.23 -1.45 -6.41
N SER A 126 -4.09 -2.43 -6.75
CA SER A 126 -3.98 -3.82 -6.29
C SER A 126 -2.69 -4.52 -6.76
N MET A 127 -2.06 -4.06 -7.84
CA MET A 127 -0.78 -4.55 -8.37
C MET A 127 0.40 -3.71 -7.84
N ALA A 128 0.16 -2.43 -7.55
CA ALA A 128 1.15 -1.54 -6.95
C ALA A 128 1.44 -1.89 -5.48
N ALA A 129 0.41 -2.17 -4.69
CA ALA A 129 0.57 -2.50 -3.27
C ALA A 129 1.51 -3.70 -3.02
N PRO A 130 1.42 -4.84 -3.72
CA PRO A 130 2.35 -5.95 -3.51
C PRO A 130 3.80 -5.64 -3.90
N MET A 131 4.07 -4.65 -4.77
CA MET A 131 5.44 -4.18 -5.03
C MET A 131 6.03 -3.56 -3.77
N VAL A 132 5.28 -2.70 -3.09
CA VAL A 132 5.68 -2.08 -1.82
C VAL A 132 5.75 -3.11 -0.70
N THR A 133 4.84 -4.08 -0.68
CA THR A 133 4.88 -5.21 0.27
C THR A 133 6.18 -6.00 0.13
N GLY A 134 6.57 -6.30 -1.11
CA GLY A 134 7.84 -6.98 -1.41
C GLY A 134 9.06 -6.14 -1.00
N ALA A 135 9.02 -4.82 -1.24
CA ALA A 135 10.06 -3.89 -0.79
C ALA A 135 10.18 -3.88 0.74
N ALA A 136 9.07 -3.78 1.45
CA ALA A 136 9.03 -3.82 2.92
C ALA A 136 9.57 -5.15 3.47
N ALA A 137 9.16 -6.28 2.87
CA ALA A 137 9.62 -7.61 3.29
C ALA A 137 11.11 -7.80 3.04
N LEU A 138 11.63 -7.34 1.89
CA LEU A 138 13.05 -7.41 1.56
C LEU A 138 13.87 -6.57 2.54
N LEU A 139 13.45 -5.33 2.81
CA LEU A 139 14.12 -4.44 3.75
C LEU A 139 14.09 -5.01 5.18
N TYR A 140 12.94 -5.51 5.63
CA TYR A 140 12.76 -6.12 6.95
C TYR A 140 13.63 -7.38 7.14
N SER A 141 13.80 -8.19 6.10
CA SER A 141 14.65 -9.38 6.15
C SER A 141 16.15 -9.07 6.20
N TYR A 142 16.56 -7.95 5.64
CA TYR A 142 17.96 -7.54 5.55
C TYR A 142 18.40 -6.62 6.70
N ARG A 143 17.57 -5.64 7.07
CA ARG A 143 17.80 -4.65 8.12
C ARG A 143 17.21 -5.14 9.45
N THR A 144 17.87 -6.14 10.04
CA THR A 144 17.43 -6.77 11.30
C THR A 144 17.55 -5.82 12.53
N ASP A 145 18.14 -4.66 12.35
CA ASP A 145 18.25 -3.56 13.31
C ASP A 145 17.00 -2.65 13.33
N LEU A 146 16.08 -2.79 12.36
CA LEU A 146 14.90 -1.95 12.21
C LEU A 146 13.63 -2.70 12.64
N GLU A 147 12.72 -1.98 13.29
CA GLU A 147 11.36 -2.42 13.57
C GLU A 147 10.43 -2.11 12.38
N LEU A 148 9.21 -2.67 12.34
CA LEU A 148 8.27 -2.44 11.24
C LEU A 148 7.92 -0.96 11.03
N LYS A 149 7.83 -0.17 12.11
CA LYS A 149 7.63 1.29 12.02
C LYS A 149 8.80 2.00 11.34
N ASP A 150 10.04 1.51 11.60
CA ASP A 150 11.25 2.05 10.97
C ASP A 150 11.31 1.66 9.49
N ILE A 151 10.88 0.44 9.14
CA ILE A 151 10.75 -0.03 7.75
C ILE A 151 9.75 0.87 6.97
N ARG A 152 8.58 1.15 7.56
CA ARG A 152 7.62 2.10 6.98
C ARG A 152 8.26 3.47 6.75
N GLN A 153 8.89 4.03 7.78
CA GLN A 153 9.50 5.35 7.70
C GLN A 153 10.62 5.39 6.64
N ALA A 154 11.47 4.37 6.60
CA ALA A 154 12.52 4.27 5.60
C ALA A 154 11.97 4.32 4.18
N LEU A 155 10.91 3.55 3.88
CA LEU A 155 10.28 3.55 2.57
C LEU A 155 9.64 4.89 2.20
N LEU A 156 9.12 5.64 3.17
CA LEU A 156 8.52 6.96 2.94
C LEU A 156 9.56 8.07 2.77
N ASP A 157 10.62 8.04 3.56
CA ASP A 157 11.67 9.08 3.56
C ASP A 157 12.57 9.00 2.31
N THR A 158 12.66 7.83 1.70
CA THR A 158 13.63 7.55 0.63
C THR A 158 12.99 7.36 -0.74
N VAL A 159 11.73 7.74 -0.91
CA VAL A 159 11.09 7.68 -2.22
C VAL A 159 11.90 8.45 -3.28
N HIS A 160 11.85 7.98 -4.52
CA HIS A 160 12.32 8.79 -5.64
C HIS A 160 11.21 9.78 -6.04
N PRO A 161 11.43 11.10 -5.90
CA PRO A 161 10.41 12.11 -6.19
C PRO A 161 10.01 12.10 -7.67
N LEU A 162 8.71 12.27 -7.93
CA LEU A 162 8.17 12.38 -9.28
C LEU A 162 7.23 13.59 -9.36
N ASP A 163 7.39 14.44 -10.37
CA ASP A 163 6.53 15.62 -10.59
C ASP A 163 5.06 15.24 -10.73
N SER A 164 4.77 14.05 -11.30
CA SER A 164 3.42 13.51 -11.46
C SER A 164 2.71 13.20 -10.13
N LEU A 165 3.47 13.07 -9.03
CA LEU A 165 2.98 12.75 -7.69
C LEU A 165 2.97 13.96 -6.75
N SER A 166 3.45 15.11 -7.20
CA SER A 166 3.43 16.35 -6.41
C SER A 166 1.99 16.72 -6.01
N GLY A 167 1.71 16.77 -4.71
CA GLY A 167 0.37 17.01 -4.16
C GLY A 167 -0.64 15.87 -4.43
N LYS A 168 -0.16 14.67 -4.79
CA LYS A 168 -0.97 13.47 -5.04
C LYS A 168 -0.73 12.35 -4.05
N THR A 169 0.45 12.35 -3.41
CA THR A 169 0.76 11.45 -2.31
C THR A 169 1.51 12.22 -1.22
N VAL A 170 1.52 11.70 0.00
CA VAL A 170 2.23 12.30 1.16
C VAL A 170 3.71 12.50 0.85
N SER A 171 4.37 11.48 0.32
CA SER A 171 5.82 11.51 0.02
C SER A 171 6.16 12.16 -1.33
N GLY A 172 5.19 12.31 -2.24
CA GLY A 172 5.42 12.85 -3.59
C GLY A 172 6.29 11.98 -4.50
N GLY A 173 6.47 10.69 -4.18
CA GLY A 173 7.41 9.83 -4.90
C GLY A 173 7.00 8.38 -5.08
N ILE A 174 7.80 7.69 -5.89
CA ILE A 174 7.75 6.24 -6.10
C ILE A 174 8.66 5.54 -5.09
N VAL A 175 8.28 4.36 -4.63
CA VAL A 175 9.11 3.52 -3.76
C VAL A 175 10.50 3.29 -4.36
N ASP A 176 11.56 3.58 -3.59
CA ASP A 176 12.95 3.30 -3.94
C ASP A 176 13.55 2.35 -2.90
N VAL A 177 13.57 1.06 -3.24
CA VAL A 177 14.09 0.01 -2.34
C VAL A 177 15.59 0.16 -2.13
N GLY A 178 16.32 0.59 -3.18
CA GLY A 178 17.77 0.79 -3.11
C GLY A 178 18.13 1.87 -2.09
N ALA A 179 17.47 3.03 -2.18
CA ALA A 179 17.69 4.12 -1.23
C ALA A 179 17.26 3.75 0.21
N ALA A 180 16.19 2.95 0.36
CA ALA A 180 15.73 2.52 1.67
C ALA A 180 16.72 1.63 2.44
N PHE A 181 17.60 0.87 1.75
CA PHE A 181 18.65 0.09 2.41
C PHE A 181 19.67 0.95 3.14
N ASP A 182 19.93 2.16 2.65
CA ASP A 182 20.91 3.08 3.21
C ASP A 182 20.29 4.04 4.24
N TRP A 183 18.97 3.95 4.47
CA TRP A 183 18.28 4.79 5.43
C TRP A 183 18.83 4.62 6.84
N GLN A 184 19.01 5.74 7.54
CA GLN A 184 19.50 5.75 8.91
C GLN A 184 18.38 6.20 9.85
N LYS A 185 18.14 5.38 10.89
CA LYS A 185 17.18 5.75 11.92
C LYS A 185 17.62 7.08 12.57
N PRO A 186 16.73 8.09 12.64
CA PRO A 186 17.03 9.32 13.36
C PRO A 186 17.44 9.02 14.78
N GLN A 187 18.54 9.66 15.25
CA GLN A 187 18.95 9.56 16.66
C GLN A 187 17.98 10.41 17.49
N GLU A 188 17.42 9.82 18.54
CA GLU A 188 16.58 10.52 19.52
C GLU A 188 17.40 11.56 20.33
#